data_c5d3cab777223c917bebd18d48dc4c43
#
_entry.id   c5d3cab777223c917bebd18d48dc4c43
#
_cell.length_a   1.000
_cell.length_b   1.000
_cell.length_c   1.000
_cell.angle_alpha   90.00
_cell.angle_beta   90.00
_cell.angle_gamma   90.00
#
_symmetry.space_group_name_H-M   'P 1'
#
loop_
_entity.id
_entity.type
_entity.pdbx_description
1 polymer ?
#
loop_
_entity_poly.entity_id
_entity_poly.type
_entity_poly.pdbx_seq_one_letter_code
_entity_poly.pdbx_strand_id
1 'polypeptide(L)'
;FENFPFLSDDSIQYTPAIGDLDGDSDYEIIVGTKNNLKVIDILDDAGAQYSWSVFRGNTHRNGFYDTAQSYLNNRVSEIAFEFKLGKNYPNPFNPSTKINFTIPNKMNVSVVIYDIMGRRVKTLIDRLLIQGNHNIVWHGNDQYGSNVSSGIYFYELRGEDFGQTRKMLLIK
;
A
#
# COMPACT_ATOMS: atom_id res chain seq x y z
N PHE A 1 -2.62 36.87 -3.54
CA PHE A 1 -1.67 35.80 -3.92
C PHE A 1 -0.52 36.46 -4.67
N GLU A 2 0.70 36.18 -4.27
CA GLU A 2 1.90 36.92 -4.67
C GLU A 2 2.26 36.77 -6.17
N ASN A 3 1.65 35.81 -6.87
CA ASN A 3 1.91 35.49 -8.28
C ASN A 3 0.64 35.49 -9.17
N PHE A 4 -0.46 36.12 -8.75
CA PHE A 4 -1.66 36.24 -9.56
C PHE A 4 -1.91 37.72 -9.96
N PRO A 5 -2.33 38.01 -11.22
CA PRO A 5 -2.59 37.04 -12.28
C PRO A 5 -1.31 36.48 -12.91
N PHE A 6 -1.30 35.17 -13.17
CA PHE A 6 -0.21 34.50 -13.88
C PHE A 6 -0.23 34.89 -15.37
N LEU A 7 0.84 35.46 -15.86
CA LEU A 7 1.02 35.81 -17.26
C LEU A 7 1.82 34.70 -17.97
N SER A 8 1.21 34.07 -18.96
CA SER A 8 1.88 33.08 -19.81
C SER A 8 2.35 33.73 -21.10
N ASP A 9 3.61 33.51 -21.46
CA ASP A 9 4.18 33.97 -22.76
C ASP A 9 3.64 33.16 -23.96
N ASP A 10 2.99 32.01 -23.65
CA ASP A 10 2.44 31.09 -24.63
C ASP A 10 0.92 30.93 -24.43
N SER A 11 0.17 30.68 -25.51
CA SER A 11 -1.25 30.46 -25.42
C SER A 11 -1.55 29.16 -24.71
N ILE A 12 -2.46 29.22 -23.72
CA ILE A 12 -2.98 28.05 -23.00
C ILE A 12 -3.96 27.34 -23.95
N GLN A 13 -3.67 26.10 -24.28
CA GLN A 13 -4.49 25.30 -25.22
C GLN A 13 -5.25 24.16 -24.54
N TYR A 14 -4.87 23.80 -23.31
CA TYR A 14 -5.43 22.66 -22.60
C TYR A 14 -5.99 23.10 -21.27
N THR A 15 -6.99 22.35 -20.80
CA THR A 15 -7.61 22.59 -19.50
C THR A 15 -6.60 22.35 -18.38
N PRO A 16 -6.48 23.26 -17.40
CA PRO A 16 -5.60 23.07 -16.28
C PRO A 16 -6.04 21.87 -15.42
N ALA A 17 -5.08 21.22 -14.81
CA ALA A 17 -5.28 20.26 -13.72
C ALA A 17 -4.75 20.85 -12.42
N ILE A 18 -5.26 20.38 -11.29
CA ILE A 18 -4.80 20.77 -9.95
C ILE A 18 -4.48 19.48 -9.20
N GLY A 19 -3.35 19.41 -8.54
CA GLY A 19 -2.94 18.26 -7.75
C GLY A 19 -1.66 18.52 -6.99
N ASP A 20 -1.42 17.78 -5.94
CA ASP A 20 -0.16 17.70 -5.21
C ASP A 20 0.81 16.81 -6.02
N LEU A 21 1.76 17.43 -6.69
CA LEU A 21 2.64 16.76 -7.65
C LEU A 21 3.95 16.29 -7.01
N ASP A 22 4.42 16.98 -5.99
CA ASP A 22 5.69 16.69 -5.32
C ASP A 22 5.55 16.11 -3.91
N GLY A 23 4.31 16.04 -3.40
CA GLY A 23 3.98 15.36 -2.14
C GLY A 23 4.23 16.20 -0.90
N ASP A 24 4.28 17.53 -1.03
CA ASP A 24 4.54 18.47 0.08
C ASP A 24 3.26 18.95 0.79
N SER A 25 2.08 18.53 0.29
CA SER A 25 0.73 18.80 0.83
C SER A 25 0.13 20.15 0.43
N ASP A 26 0.73 20.91 -0.44
CA ASP A 26 0.08 22.00 -1.16
C ASP A 26 -0.30 21.59 -2.60
N TYR A 27 -0.93 22.48 -3.36
CA TYR A 27 -1.42 22.12 -4.69
C TYR A 27 -0.74 22.94 -5.76
N GLU A 28 -0.42 22.25 -6.87
CA GLU A 28 0.06 22.87 -8.10
C GLU A 28 -1.08 22.97 -9.12
N ILE A 29 -1.07 24.08 -9.88
CA ILE A 29 -1.84 24.22 -11.11
C ILE A 29 -0.96 23.82 -12.28
N ILE A 30 -1.37 22.78 -12.98
CA ILE A 30 -0.67 22.24 -14.14
C ILE A 30 -1.37 22.74 -15.41
N VAL A 31 -0.65 23.50 -16.23
CA VAL A 31 -1.20 24.13 -17.44
C VAL A 31 -0.43 23.71 -18.68
N GLY A 32 -1.13 23.10 -19.62
CA GLY A 32 -0.58 22.83 -20.97
C GLY A 32 -0.64 24.06 -21.86
N THR A 33 0.50 24.51 -22.36
CA THR A 33 0.62 25.54 -23.42
C THR A 33 0.90 24.86 -24.75
N LYS A 34 0.99 25.66 -25.83
CA LYS A 34 1.28 25.13 -27.16
C LYS A 34 2.58 24.32 -27.23
N ASN A 35 3.59 24.75 -26.53
CA ASN A 35 4.94 24.18 -26.60
C ASN A 35 5.46 23.59 -25.30
N ASN A 36 4.85 23.89 -24.15
CA ASN A 36 5.35 23.56 -22.83
C ASN A 36 4.25 23.12 -21.86
N LEU A 37 4.68 22.46 -20.81
CA LEU A 37 3.89 22.25 -19.60
C LEU A 37 4.41 23.25 -18.56
N LYS A 38 3.52 24.03 -17.96
CA LYS A 38 3.84 24.92 -16.83
C LYS A 38 3.18 24.38 -15.57
N VAL A 39 3.94 24.35 -14.50
CA VAL A 39 3.49 24.01 -13.16
C VAL A 39 3.58 25.27 -12.32
N ILE A 40 2.51 25.63 -11.67
CA ILE A 40 2.40 26.81 -10.80
C ILE A 40 2.09 26.29 -9.42
N ASP A 41 3.02 26.47 -8.54
CA ASP A 41 2.92 26.10 -7.15
C ASP A 41 2.04 27.14 -6.40
N ILE A 42 1.04 26.65 -5.67
CA ILE A 42 0.15 27.45 -4.84
C ILE A 42 0.60 27.26 -3.39
N LEU A 43 1.55 28.05 -2.97
CA LEU A 43 2.07 28.08 -1.61
C LEU A 43 0.96 28.50 -0.60
N ASP A 44 0.02 27.64 -0.33
CA ASP A 44 -0.95 27.87 0.72
C ASP A 44 -1.42 26.51 1.25
N ASP A 45 -1.44 26.38 2.57
CA ASP A 45 -1.88 25.19 3.30
C ASP A 45 -3.40 24.98 3.06
N ALA A 46 -3.74 24.74 1.81
CA ALA A 46 -5.08 24.40 1.38
C ALA A 46 -5.36 23.00 1.89
N GLY A 47 -5.76 22.93 3.15
CA GLY A 47 -6.16 21.68 3.78
C GLY A 47 -6.95 20.81 2.80
N ALA A 48 -6.43 19.64 2.55
CA ALA A 48 -6.68 18.67 1.47
C ALA A 48 -8.15 18.27 1.21
N GLN A 49 -9.12 19.13 1.44
CA GLN A 49 -10.54 18.76 1.36
C GLN A 49 -11.21 18.99 -0.01
N TYR A 50 -10.60 19.74 -0.93
CA TYR A 50 -11.30 20.11 -2.17
C TYR A 50 -10.38 20.16 -3.39
N SER A 51 -9.91 19.02 -3.89
CA SER A 51 -9.13 19.00 -5.13
C SER A 51 -10.05 18.94 -6.38
N TRP A 52 -9.99 19.97 -7.20
CA TRP A 52 -10.57 19.97 -8.54
C TRP A 52 -9.58 19.34 -9.53
N SER A 53 -9.42 18.04 -9.48
CA SER A 53 -8.35 17.32 -10.18
C SER A 53 -8.59 17.06 -11.67
N VAL A 54 -9.83 17.29 -12.17
CA VAL A 54 -10.17 17.00 -13.58
C VAL A 54 -11.09 18.07 -14.17
N PHE A 55 -11.07 18.16 -15.51
CA PHE A 55 -11.97 19.09 -16.24
C PHE A 55 -13.44 18.93 -15.79
N ARG A 56 -14.06 20.05 -15.40
CA ARG A 56 -15.40 20.14 -14.81
C ARG A 56 -15.58 19.40 -13.48
N GLY A 57 -14.49 19.18 -12.72
CA GLY A 57 -14.52 18.81 -11.30
C GLY A 57 -14.96 17.39 -10.96
N ASN A 58 -15.36 16.57 -11.93
CA ASN A 58 -15.72 15.17 -11.68
C ASN A 58 -15.59 14.30 -12.93
N THR A 59 -15.64 12.97 -12.75
CA THR A 59 -15.51 11.97 -13.81
C THR A 59 -16.58 12.06 -14.88
N HIS A 60 -17.76 12.64 -14.58
CA HIS A 60 -18.85 12.86 -15.52
C HIS A 60 -18.73 14.15 -16.32
N ARG A 61 -17.75 15.01 -15.98
CA ARG A 61 -17.42 16.28 -16.67
C ARG A 61 -18.61 17.24 -16.82
N ASN A 62 -19.55 17.25 -15.86
CA ASN A 62 -20.76 18.06 -15.90
C ASN A 62 -20.64 19.41 -15.19
N GLY A 63 -19.50 19.71 -14.56
CA GLY A 63 -19.29 20.95 -13.82
C GLY A 63 -20.03 21.03 -12.49
N PHE A 64 -20.64 19.94 -12.05
CA PHE A 64 -21.33 19.88 -10.77
C PHE A 64 -20.40 19.32 -9.71
N TYR A 65 -20.13 20.12 -8.69
CA TYR A 65 -19.36 19.70 -7.54
C TYR A 65 -20.31 19.16 -6.48
N ASP A 66 -20.42 17.84 -6.39
CA ASP A 66 -21.23 17.19 -5.37
C ASP A 66 -20.38 17.01 -4.11
N THR A 67 -20.58 17.90 -3.14
CA THR A 67 -19.93 17.82 -1.84
C THR A 67 -20.23 16.50 -1.11
N ALA A 68 -21.40 15.90 -1.35
CA ALA A 68 -21.74 14.60 -0.76
C ALA A 68 -20.92 13.46 -1.38
N GLN A 69 -20.63 13.54 -2.69
CA GLN A 69 -19.72 12.57 -3.32
C GLN A 69 -18.25 12.79 -2.94
N SER A 70 -17.80 14.01 -2.66
CA SER A 70 -16.47 14.24 -2.15
C SER A 70 -16.29 13.68 -0.74
N TYR A 71 -17.31 13.73 0.11
CA TYR A 71 -17.33 13.02 1.39
C TYR A 71 -17.34 11.49 1.23
N LEU A 72 -17.90 10.97 0.14
CA LEU A 72 -17.91 9.53 -0.15
C LEU A 72 -16.65 9.08 -0.87
N ASN A 73 -15.99 9.94 -1.63
CA ASN A 73 -14.73 9.65 -2.32
C ASN A 73 -13.51 9.92 -1.42
N ASN A 74 -13.62 10.76 -0.39
CA ASN A 74 -12.68 10.81 0.74
C ASN A 74 -12.90 9.66 1.76
N ARG A 75 -13.94 8.91 1.62
CA ARG A 75 -13.85 7.47 1.80
C ARG A 75 -13.20 6.90 0.51
N VAL A 76 -11.96 7.25 0.18
CA VAL A 76 -11.02 6.19 -0.09
C VAL A 76 -11.42 5.17 0.95
N SER A 77 -12.12 4.13 0.53
CA SER A 77 -12.30 3.00 1.41
C SER A 77 -10.90 2.85 1.98
N GLU A 78 -10.72 3.25 3.23
CA GLU A 78 -9.67 2.64 4.02
C GLU A 78 -9.99 1.20 3.69
N ILE A 79 -9.21 0.63 2.79
CA ILE A 79 -9.20 -0.80 2.64
C ILE A 79 -8.75 -1.14 4.04
N ALA A 80 -9.74 -1.41 4.90
CA ALA A 80 -9.49 -1.74 6.28
C ALA A 80 -8.73 -3.06 6.18
N PHE A 81 -7.41 -2.93 6.08
CA PHE A 81 -6.54 -4.09 6.04
C PHE A 81 -6.74 -4.78 7.37
N GLU A 82 -7.48 -5.87 7.34
CA GLU A 82 -7.59 -6.72 8.51
C GLU A 82 -6.29 -7.50 8.69
N PHE A 83 -5.90 -7.71 9.94
CA PHE A 83 -4.80 -8.61 10.27
C PHE A 83 -5.15 -10.03 9.82
N LYS A 84 -4.48 -10.53 8.80
CA LYS A 84 -4.82 -11.80 8.17
C LYS A 84 -3.58 -12.57 7.75
N LEU A 85 -3.52 -13.82 8.18
CA LEU A 85 -2.55 -14.79 7.68
C LEU A 85 -3.19 -15.63 6.57
N GLY A 86 -2.66 -15.58 5.37
CA GLY A 86 -3.12 -16.37 4.24
C GLY A 86 -2.69 -17.83 4.31
N LYS A 87 -3.29 -18.68 3.49
CA LYS A 87 -2.78 -20.04 3.25
C LYS A 87 -1.47 -19.94 2.47
N ASN A 88 -0.50 -20.80 2.81
CA ASN A 88 0.71 -20.93 2.02
C ASN A 88 0.42 -21.63 0.68
N TYR A 89 1.15 -21.25 -0.34
CA TYR A 89 1.02 -21.88 -1.66
C TYR A 89 2.40 -22.04 -2.33
N PRO A 90 2.67 -23.24 -2.88
CA PRO A 90 1.86 -24.47 -2.82
C PRO A 90 1.75 -25.07 -1.41
N ASN A 91 0.76 -25.95 -1.18
CA ASN A 91 0.63 -26.77 0.02
C ASN A 91 -0.15 -28.05 -0.32
N PRO A 92 0.45 -29.24 -0.36
CA PRO A 92 1.84 -29.53 0.00
C PRO A 92 2.88 -28.84 -0.88
N PHE A 93 4.13 -28.68 -0.39
CA PHE A 93 5.18 -27.97 -1.11
C PHE A 93 6.53 -28.75 -1.11
N ASN A 94 7.37 -28.45 -2.12
CA ASN A 94 8.70 -29.06 -2.30
C ASN A 94 9.62 -28.07 -3.05
N PRO A 95 10.75 -27.64 -2.51
CA PRO A 95 11.01 -27.44 -1.08
C PRO A 95 10.50 -26.10 -0.57
N SER A 96 9.92 -25.25 -1.45
CA SER A 96 9.56 -23.86 -1.12
C SER A 96 8.08 -23.58 -1.21
N THR A 97 7.62 -22.68 -0.36
CA THR A 97 6.25 -22.19 -0.33
C THR A 97 6.20 -20.71 -0.01
N LYS A 98 5.21 -20.01 -0.56
CA LYS A 98 4.94 -18.60 -0.35
C LYS A 98 3.83 -18.44 0.69
N ILE A 99 4.05 -17.60 1.68
CA ILE A 99 3.10 -17.22 2.71
C ILE A 99 2.70 -15.77 2.46
N ASN A 100 1.41 -15.53 2.29
CA ASN A 100 0.86 -14.18 2.14
C ASN A 100 0.20 -13.76 3.45
N PHE A 101 0.31 -12.50 3.80
CA PHE A 101 -0.34 -11.94 4.99
C PHE A 101 -0.64 -10.45 4.79
N THR A 102 -1.59 -9.95 5.58
CA THR A 102 -2.03 -8.55 5.55
C THR A 102 -1.91 -7.97 6.95
N ILE A 103 -1.43 -6.75 7.05
CA ILE A 103 -1.36 -5.99 8.30
C ILE A 103 -2.13 -4.67 8.18
N PRO A 104 -2.93 -4.31 9.21
CA PRO A 104 -3.84 -3.16 9.15
C PRO A 104 -3.13 -1.82 9.30
N ASN A 105 -2.03 -1.76 10.03
CA ASN A 105 -1.30 -0.54 10.36
C ASN A 105 0.19 -0.79 10.34
N LYS A 106 0.99 0.26 10.34
CA LYS A 106 2.44 0.17 10.56
C LYS A 106 2.71 -0.38 11.95
N MET A 107 3.32 -1.57 12.05
CA MET A 107 3.57 -2.29 13.31
C MET A 107 4.76 -3.24 13.21
N ASN A 108 5.29 -3.63 14.36
CA ASN A 108 6.26 -4.72 14.42
C ASN A 108 5.56 -6.06 14.17
N VAL A 109 6.12 -6.83 13.26
CA VAL A 109 5.55 -8.12 12.83
C VAL A 109 6.61 -9.18 12.81
N SER A 110 6.29 -10.35 13.35
CA SER A 110 7.12 -11.55 13.22
C SER A 110 6.39 -12.66 12.47
N VAL A 111 7.11 -13.38 11.62
CA VAL A 111 6.65 -14.62 10.97
C VAL A 111 7.63 -15.71 11.36
N VAL A 112 7.15 -16.72 12.07
CA VAL A 112 7.98 -17.78 12.65
C VAL A 112 7.45 -19.15 12.23
N ILE A 113 8.37 -20.06 11.90
CA ILE A 113 8.08 -21.44 11.57
C ILE A 113 8.37 -22.32 12.78
N TYR A 114 7.45 -23.25 13.07
CA TYR A 114 7.55 -24.23 14.16
C TYR A 114 7.38 -25.65 13.62
N ASP A 115 8.01 -26.60 14.27
CA ASP A 115 7.75 -28.03 14.07
C ASP A 115 6.51 -28.51 14.85
N ILE A 116 6.16 -29.80 14.73
CA ILE A 116 5.02 -30.42 15.42
C ILE A 116 5.16 -30.45 16.94
N MET A 117 6.36 -30.28 17.47
CA MET A 117 6.63 -30.21 18.90
C MET A 117 6.57 -28.76 19.43
N GLY A 118 6.23 -27.78 18.57
CA GLY A 118 6.21 -26.36 18.91
C GLY A 118 7.59 -25.73 19.03
N ARG A 119 8.64 -26.40 18.59
CA ARG A 119 10.00 -25.84 18.60
C ARG A 119 10.18 -24.91 17.41
N ARG A 120 10.76 -23.75 17.66
CA ARG A 120 11.06 -22.78 16.59
C ARG A 120 12.11 -23.35 15.63
N VAL A 121 11.72 -23.42 14.36
CA VAL A 121 12.57 -23.87 13.24
C VAL A 121 13.29 -22.69 12.61
N LYS A 122 12.53 -21.63 12.31
CA LYS A 122 13.07 -20.43 11.64
C LYS A 122 12.22 -19.21 11.90
N THR A 123 12.88 -18.07 12.06
CA THR A 123 12.24 -16.76 11.97
C THR A 123 12.41 -16.23 10.56
N LEU A 124 11.32 -16.00 9.83
CA LEU A 124 11.34 -15.49 8.47
C LEU A 124 11.34 -13.96 8.42
N ILE A 125 10.57 -13.34 9.32
CA ILE A 125 10.46 -11.89 9.49
C ILE A 125 10.43 -11.59 10.98
N ASP A 126 11.10 -10.51 11.38
CA ASP A 126 11.00 -9.89 12.70
C ASP A 126 11.43 -8.43 12.55
N ARG A 127 10.47 -7.58 12.13
CA ARG A 127 10.74 -6.16 11.89
C ARG A 127 9.46 -5.33 11.76
N LEU A 128 9.66 -4.01 11.76
CA LEU A 128 8.62 -3.04 11.44
C LEU A 128 8.21 -3.16 9.96
N LEU A 129 6.92 -3.31 9.70
CA LEU A 129 6.32 -3.31 8.36
C LEU A 129 5.25 -2.23 8.27
N ILE A 130 5.05 -1.70 7.06
CA ILE A 130 3.97 -0.75 6.77
C ILE A 130 2.65 -1.48 6.54
N GLN A 131 1.53 -0.79 6.63
CA GLN A 131 0.20 -1.27 6.27
C GLN A 131 0.18 -1.89 4.87
N GLY A 132 -0.60 -2.97 4.69
CA GLY A 132 -0.84 -3.57 3.38
C GLY A 132 -0.64 -5.08 3.32
N ASN A 133 -0.56 -5.57 2.07
CA ASN A 133 -0.35 -6.98 1.76
C ASN A 133 1.14 -7.28 1.61
N HIS A 134 1.58 -8.32 2.31
CA HIS A 134 2.96 -8.79 2.32
C HIS A 134 3.06 -10.24 1.92
N ASN A 135 4.24 -10.65 1.51
CA ASN A 135 4.54 -12.05 1.25
C ASN A 135 5.98 -12.39 1.62
N ILE A 136 6.19 -13.64 1.99
CA ILE A 136 7.49 -14.21 2.29
C ILE A 136 7.57 -15.65 1.78
N VAL A 137 8.75 -16.08 1.39
CA VAL A 137 9.00 -17.45 0.94
C VAL A 137 9.78 -18.20 2.00
N TRP A 138 9.35 -19.42 2.32
CA TRP A 138 10.12 -20.38 3.09
C TRP A 138 10.63 -21.50 2.18
N HIS A 139 11.90 -21.83 2.30
CA HIS A 139 12.59 -22.82 1.46
C HIS A 139 12.78 -24.19 2.16
N GLY A 140 11.99 -24.50 3.18
CA GLY A 140 12.11 -25.77 3.89
C GLY A 140 13.44 -25.95 4.62
N ASN A 141 14.00 -24.86 5.15
CA ASN A 141 15.27 -24.85 5.88
C ASN A 141 15.11 -24.26 7.28
N ASP A 142 16.03 -24.62 8.17
CA ASP A 142 16.10 -24.10 9.54
C ASP A 142 16.80 -22.72 9.60
N GLN A 143 17.01 -22.23 10.82
CA GLN A 143 17.66 -20.95 11.10
C GLN A 143 19.12 -20.92 10.60
N TYR A 144 19.77 -22.08 10.50
CA TYR A 144 21.16 -22.24 10.08
C TYR A 144 21.31 -22.51 8.58
N GLY A 145 20.18 -22.59 7.84
CA GLY A 145 20.16 -22.88 6.42
C GLY A 145 20.10 -24.37 6.08
N SER A 146 20.13 -25.26 7.08
CA SER A 146 20.04 -26.70 6.88
C SER A 146 18.62 -27.11 6.49
N ASN A 147 18.50 -28.03 5.53
CA ASN A 147 17.21 -28.56 5.11
C ASN A 147 16.51 -29.31 6.24
N VAL A 148 15.24 -29.02 6.49
CA VAL A 148 14.45 -29.76 7.46
C VAL A 148 13.77 -30.98 6.82
N SER A 149 13.33 -31.97 7.61
CA SER A 149 12.70 -33.20 7.12
C SER A 149 11.31 -32.94 6.56
N SER A 150 10.83 -33.85 5.67
CA SER A 150 9.42 -33.86 5.29
C SER A 150 8.52 -34.00 6.51
N GLY A 151 7.39 -33.32 6.53
CA GLY A 151 6.48 -33.34 7.67
C GLY A 151 5.58 -32.13 7.77
N ILE A 152 4.81 -32.10 8.83
CA ILE A 152 3.92 -30.97 9.17
C ILE A 152 4.72 -29.91 9.91
N TYR A 153 4.52 -28.67 9.47
CA TYR A 153 5.04 -27.47 10.11
C TYR A 153 3.91 -26.49 10.35
N PHE A 154 4.13 -25.60 11.30
CA PHE A 154 3.24 -24.49 11.58
C PHE A 154 3.96 -23.18 11.27
N TYR A 155 3.24 -22.21 10.75
CA TYR A 155 3.71 -20.85 10.65
C TYR A 155 2.79 -19.92 11.38
N GLU A 156 3.38 -19.01 12.12
CA GLU A 156 2.71 -18.03 12.95
C GLU A 156 3.05 -16.63 12.49
N LEU A 157 2.03 -15.81 12.28
CA LEU A 157 2.14 -14.37 12.13
C LEU A 157 1.76 -13.72 13.45
N ARG A 158 2.63 -12.92 14.02
CA ARG A 158 2.42 -12.16 15.25
C ARG A 158 2.58 -10.67 14.99
N GLY A 159 1.65 -9.86 15.51
CA GLY A 159 1.73 -8.42 15.73
C GLY A 159 1.65 -8.12 17.22
N GLU A 160 1.49 -6.84 17.58
CA GLU A 160 1.43 -6.40 18.99
C GLU A 160 0.31 -7.09 19.76
N ASP A 161 -0.94 -7.04 19.24
CA ASP A 161 -2.14 -7.60 19.89
C ASP A 161 -2.75 -8.75 19.09
N PHE A 162 -2.11 -9.22 18.03
CA PHE A 162 -2.66 -10.21 17.12
C PHE A 162 -1.71 -11.37 16.90
N GLY A 163 -2.30 -12.57 16.84
CA GLY A 163 -1.57 -13.77 16.47
C GLY A 163 -2.45 -14.72 15.67
N GLN A 164 -1.94 -15.23 14.57
CA GLN A 164 -2.59 -16.25 13.76
C GLN A 164 -1.60 -17.34 13.38
N THR A 165 -2.03 -18.60 13.48
CA THR A 165 -1.21 -19.78 13.16
C THR A 165 -1.91 -20.64 12.12
N ARG A 166 -1.14 -21.17 11.17
CA ARG A 166 -1.59 -22.11 10.16
C ARG A 166 -0.62 -23.27 10.00
N LYS A 167 -1.13 -24.40 9.51
CA LYS A 167 -0.33 -25.59 9.21
C LYS A 167 0.03 -25.67 7.74
N MET A 168 1.17 -26.30 7.43
CA MET A 168 1.63 -26.61 6.09
C MET A 168 2.32 -27.99 6.06
N LEU A 169 2.42 -28.57 4.87
CA LEU A 169 3.00 -29.90 4.66
C LEU A 169 4.18 -29.80 3.66
N LEU A 170 5.37 -30.11 4.15
CA LEU A 170 6.58 -30.25 3.34
C LEU A 170 6.71 -31.70 2.88
N ILE A 171 6.89 -31.89 1.57
CA ILE A 171 7.19 -33.17 0.93
C ILE A 171 8.53 -33.03 0.19
N LYS A 172 9.41 -33.96 0.39
CA LYS A 172 10.67 -34.03 -0.35
C LYS A 172 10.66 -35.27 -1.24
#